data_8146bb848b43df9ae7fd6ab153a07a4c
#
_entry.id   8146bb848b43df9ae7fd6ab153a07a4c
#
_cell.length_a   1.000
_cell.length_b   1.000
_cell.length_c   1.000
_cell.angle_alpha   90.00
_cell.angle_beta   90.00
_cell.angle_gamma   90.00
#
_symmetry.space_group_name_H-M   'P 1'
#
loop_
_entity.id
_entity.type
_entity.pdbx_description
1 polymer ?
#
loop_
_entity_poly.entity_id
_entity_poly.type
_entity_poly.pdbx_seq_one_letter_code
_entity_poly.pdbx_strand_id
1 'polypeptide(L)'
;ANKRIKVANPVVEMDGDEMTRIIWAFIKEKLILPNVDVQLKYFDLGLPHRDKTDDQVTIDSALATQKYSVAVKCATITPDEARVEEFKLKKMWKSPNGTIRNILGGTVFREPIICQNIPRLVPGWTKPITIGRHAHGDQYKATDFVVSKSGTFKMVFTPKDGSGAQEWEVYNFPGGGVGMGMYNTDESISGFAHSCFQYAIQKKWPLYMSTKNTILKGGPQPGGARLTPPWAPRHYKTEFDKLKIWYEHRLIDDMVAQVLKSSGGFVWACKNYDGDVQSDILAQEGGCALPVVLCRRRGAARGPWPGADLSLASQGRPTXPDQVRGPVQAVALAGCRLYQSRAAAVPRFAQTLEKVCVQTVESGTMTKDLAGCIHGLANVKLNEHFVNTTDFLDAIKNNLDKALGKQ
;
A
#
# COMPACT_ATOMS: atom_id res chain seq x y z
N ALA A 1 20.59 -25.43 -19.88
CA ALA A 1 19.71 -24.87 -18.85
C ALA A 1 19.93 -23.36 -18.77
N ASN A 2 18.87 -22.57 -18.95
CA ASN A 2 18.93 -21.11 -18.82
C ASN A 2 19.33 -20.76 -17.36
N LYS A 3 20.38 -19.96 -17.25
CA LYS A 3 20.93 -19.56 -15.95
C LYS A 3 19.96 -18.60 -15.24
N ARG A 4 19.45 -19.00 -14.08
CA ARG A 4 18.57 -18.14 -13.29
C ARG A 4 19.28 -16.85 -12.89
N ILE A 5 18.53 -15.75 -12.81
CA ILE A 5 19.03 -14.43 -12.43
C ILE A 5 19.31 -14.45 -10.90
N LYS A 6 20.56 -14.26 -10.50
CA LYS A 6 20.95 -14.27 -9.09
C LYS A 6 20.57 -12.95 -8.40
N VAL A 7 19.92 -13.06 -7.23
CA VAL A 7 19.58 -11.94 -6.36
C VAL A 7 20.45 -12.03 -5.09
N ALA A 8 21.23 -11.02 -4.84
CA ALA A 8 22.25 -11.05 -3.77
C ALA A 8 21.63 -11.02 -2.37
N ASN A 9 20.57 -10.25 -2.17
CA ASN A 9 19.95 -10.07 -0.85
C ASN A 9 18.68 -10.91 -0.73
N PRO A 10 18.43 -11.51 0.43
CA PRO A 10 17.17 -12.23 0.65
C PRO A 10 15.97 -11.30 0.57
N VAL A 11 14.82 -11.88 0.19
CA VAL A 11 13.51 -11.22 0.25
C VAL A 11 12.71 -11.84 1.39
N VAL A 12 12.13 -11.01 2.24
CA VAL A 12 11.25 -11.46 3.32
C VAL A 12 9.91 -11.85 2.70
N GLU A 13 9.47 -13.06 2.99
CA GLU A 13 8.19 -13.60 2.52
C GLU A 13 7.24 -13.69 3.69
N MET A 14 6.16 -12.91 3.65
CA MET A 14 5.11 -12.90 4.66
C MET A 14 3.88 -13.55 4.04
N ASP A 15 3.72 -14.85 4.32
CA ASP A 15 2.59 -15.62 3.81
C ASP A 15 1.29 -15.18 4.50
N GLY A 16 0.17 -15.48 3.89
CA GLY A 16 -1.12 -14.99 4.37
C GLY A 16 -2.13 -16.09 4.62
N ASP A 17 -3.39 -15.70 4.49
CA ASP A 17 -4.53 -16.58 4.73
C ASP A 17 -5.21 -16.97 3.43
N GLU A 18 -5.95 -18.08 3.47
CA GLU A 18 -6.92 -18.51 2.46
C GLU A 18 -6.33 -18.55 1.05
N MET A 19 -7.05 -18.00 0.08
CA MET A 19 -6.72 -18.05 -1.35
C MET A 19 -5.38 -17.37 -1.68
N THR A 20 -5.00 -16.31 -0.98
CA THR A 20 -3.77 -15.59 -1.30
C THR A 20 -2.52 -16.43 -1.05
N ARG A 21 -2.54 -17.30 -0.04
CA ARG A 21 -1.47 -18.28 0.22
C ARG A 21 -1.28 -19.20 -0.99
N ILE A 22 -2.37 -19.75 -1.52
CA ILE A 22 -2.36 -20.69 -2.65
C ILE A 22 -1.89 -19.99 -3.93
N ILE A 23 -2.44 -18.80 -4.22
CA ILE A 23 -2.10 -18.02 -5.41
C ILE A 23 -0.62 -17.60 -5.36
N TRP A 24 -0.14 -17.17 -4.20
CA TRP A 24 1.27 -16.78 -4.04
C TRP A 24 2.21 -17.97 -4.26
N ALA A 25 1.84 -19.16 -3.78
CA ALA A 25 2.61 -20.38 -4.04
C ALA A 25 2.72 -20.66 -5.55
N PHE A 26 1.61 -20.56 -6.29
CA PHE A 26 1.60 -20.72 -7.75
C PHE A 26 2.47 -19.67 -8.44
N ILE A 27 2.40 -18.41 -8.02
CA ILE A 27 3.22 -17.34 -8.61
C ILE A 27 4.71 -17.63 -8.40
N LYS A 28 5.12 -18.02 -7.19
CA LYS A 28 6.51 -18.40 -6.92
C LYS A 28 6.95 -19.54 -7.84
N GLU A 29 6.17 -20.61 -7.85
CA GLU A 29 6.50 -21.84 -8.57
C GLU A 29 6.53 -21.64 -10.08
N LYS A 30 5.55 -20.92 -10.65
CA LYS A 30 5.41 -20.79 -12.10
C LYS A 30 6.20 -19.63 -12.70
N LEU A 31 6.31 -18.51 -11.99
CA LEU A 31 6.82 -17.25 -12.57
C LEU A 31 8.15 -16.79 -11.99
N ILE A 32 8.39 -16.95 -10.69
CA ILE A 32 9.55 -16.37 -10.01
C ILE A 32 10.73 -17.36 -9.97
N LEU A 33 10.56 -18.49 -9.28
CA LEU A 33 11.68 -19.41 -8.99
C LEU A 33 12.30 -20.06 -10.22
N PRO A 34 11.56 -20.32 -11.32
CA PRO A 34 12.20 -20.81 -12.54
C PRO A 34 13.13 -19.77 -13.20
N ASN A 35 12.93 -18.49 -12.93
CA ASN A 35 13.66 -17.40 -13.59
C ASN A 35 14.68 -16.72 -12.68
N VAL A 36 14.42 -16.72 -11.38
CA VAL A 36 15.19 -15.92 -10.40
C VAL A 36 15.67 -16.83 -9.27
N ASP A 37 16.97 -16.74 -8.97
CA ASP A 37 17.62 -17.42 -7.86
C ASP A 37 17.66 -16.45 -6.67
N VAL A 38 16.60 -16.48 -5.84
CA VAL A 38 16.40 -15.59 -4.71
C VAL A 38 16.18 -16.41 -3.43
N GLN A 39 16.85 -16.02 -2.35
CA GLN A 39 16.62 -16.60 -1.02
C GLN A 39 15.39 -15.94 -0.40
N LEU A 40 14.42 -16.74 0.04
CA LEU A 40 13.22 -16.27 0.72
C LEU A 40 13.34 -16.50 2.23
N LYS A 41 13.11 -15.45 3.01
CA LYS A 41 13.02 -15.53 4.49
C LYS A 41 11.53 -15.60 4.85
N TYR A 42 11.04 -16.79 5.07
CA TYR A 42 9.63 -17.13 5.21
C TYR A 42 9.10 -16.83 6.62
N PHE A 43 7.95 -16.17 6.68
CA PHE A 43 7.15 -15.94 7.89
C PHE A 43 5.69 -16.26 7.58
N ASP A 44 5.09 -17.13 8.35
CA ASP A 44 3.67 -17.49 8.21
C ASP A 44 2.83 -16.47 9.01
N LEU A 45 2.16 -15.55 8.32
CA LEU A 45 1.23 -14.60 8.93
C LEU A 45 -0.23 -15.05 8.86
N GLY A 46 -0.46 -16.34 8.60
CA GLY A 46 -1.80 -16.92 8.67
C GLY A 46 -2.36 -16.83 10.09
N LEU A 47 -3.67 -16.63 10.20
CA LEU A 47 -4.33 -16.36 11.47
C LEU A 47 -4.06 -17.41 12.54
N PRO A 48 -4.08 -18.75 12.22
CA PRO A 48 -3.77 -19.75 13.25
C PRO A 48 -2.33 -19.67 13.78
N HIS A 49 -1.35 -19.35 12.92
CA HIS A 49 0.05 -19.25 13.35
C HIS A 49 0.29 -17.98 14.16
N ARG A 50 -0.37 -16.87 13.78
CA ARG A 50 -0.33 -15.62 14.56
C ARG A 50 -0.89 -15.84 15.95
N ASP A 51 -2.03 -16.56 16.07
CA ASP A 51 -2.63 -16.89 17.38
C ASP A 51 -1.68 -17.75 18.23
N LYS A 52 -1.06 -18.76 17.61
CA LYS A 52 -0.10 -19.64 18.27
C LYS A 52 1.11 -18.87 18.83
N THR A 53 1.59 -17.86 18.12
CA THR A 53 2.78 -17.08 18.49
C THR A 53 2.44 -15.79 19.24
N ASP A 54 1.19 -15.60 19.65
CA ASP A 54 0.72 -14.36 20.28
C ASP A 54 1.06 -13.11 19.43
N ASP A 55 0.95 -13.26 18.10
CA ASP A 55 1.25 -12.28 17.06
C ASP A 55 2.73 -11.85 16.99
N GLN A 56 3.64 -12.55 17.68
CA GLN A 56 5.07 -12.24 17.64
C GLN A 56 5.63 -12.38 16.22
N VAL A 57 5.13 -13.35 15.45
CA VAL A 57 5.58 -13.55 14.06
C VAL A 57 5.38 -12.30 13.18
N THR A 58 4.35 -11.51 13.44
CA THR A 58 4.12 -10.23 12.72
C THR A 58 5.26 -9.23 13.02
N ILE A 59 5.65 -9.14 14.29
CA ILE A 59 6.75 -8.26 14.73
C ILE A 59 8.07 -8.74 14.11
N ASP A 60 8.36 -10.03 14.21
CA ASP A 60 9.60 -10.64 13.68
C ASP A 60 9.73 -10.43 12.18
N SER A 61 8.63 -10.56 11.43
CA SER A 61 8.63 -10.34 9.98
C SER A 61 8.91 -8.87 9.63
N ALA A 62 8.39 -7.93 10.42
CA ALA A 62 8.67 -6.50 10.24
C ALA A 62 10.14 -6.18 10.54
N LEU A 63 10.70 -6.73 11.61
CA LEU A 63 12.13 -6.56 11.96
C LEU A 63 13.03 -7.19 10.89
N ALA A 64 12.66 -8.36 10.38
CA ALA A 64 13.38 -8.98 9.25
C ALA A 64 13.34 -8.07 8.02
N THR A 65 12.20 -7.42 7.76
CA THR A 65 12.08 -6.47 6.66
C THR A 65 12.98 -5.25 6.87
N GLN A 66 13.12 -4.78 8.10
CA GLN A 66 14.10 -3.72 8.41
C GLN A 66 15.53 -4.17 8.06
N LYS A 67 15.86 -5.42 8.36
CA LYS A 67 17.20 -5.98 8.14
C LYS A 67 17.49 -6.21 6.65
N TYR A 68 16.56 -6.84 5.93
CA TYR A 68 16.78 -7.28 4.53
C TYR A 68 16.25 -6.30 3.49
N SER A 69 15.53 -5.28 3.90
CA SER A 69 15.07 -4.14 3.08
C SER A 69 13.92 -4.42 2.12
N VAL A 70 13.66 -5.66 1.73
CA VAL A 70 12.61 -6.00 0.74
C VAL A 70 11.72 -7.11 1.32
N ALA A 71 10.41 -6.95 1.17
CA ALA A 71 9.44 -7.96 1.59
C ALA A 71 8.28 -8.07 0.61
N VAL A 72 7.70 -9.28 0.55
CA VAL A 72 6.40 -9.55 -0.08
C VAL A 72 5.45 -9.98 1.02
N LYS A 73 4.24 -9.42 1.05
CA LYS A 73 3.23 -9.81 2.02
C LYS A 73 1.93 -10.18 1.31
N CYS A 74 1.43 -11.35 1.63
CA CYS A 74 0.12 -11.82 1.20
C CYS A 74 -0.98 -11.19 2.08
N ALA A 75 -2.22 -11.24 1.62
CA ALA A 75 -3.36 -10.78 2.40
C ALA A 75 -3.55 -11.63 3.65
N THR A 76 -3.93 -11.00 4.75
CA THR A 76 -4.12 -11.65 6.06
C THR A 76 -5.49 -11.27 6.62
N ILE A 77 -6.11 -12.20 7.32
CA ILE A 77 -7.37 -11.96 8.03
C ILE A 77 -7.10 -11.05 9.22
N THR A 78 -7.91 -9.99 9.37
CA THR A 78 -8.03 -9.23 10.62
C THR A 78 -9.32 -9.73 11.28
N PRO A 79 -9.24 -10.44 12.40
CA PRO A 79 -10.44 -11.06 12.97
C PRO A 79 -11.38 -10.02 13.59
N ASP A 80 -12.66 -10.25 13.38
CA ASP A 80 -13.76 -9.64 14.12
C ASP A 80 -14.28 -10.68 15.13
N GLU A 81 -15.34 -10.35 15.84
CA GLU A 81 -15.92 -11.24 16.87
C GLU A 81 -16.31 -12.60 16.29
N ALA A 82 -16.89 -12.62 15.09
CA ALA A 82 -17.30 -13.87 14.42
C ALA A 82 -16.08 -14.75 14.09
N ARG A 83 -15.00 -14.14 13.62
CA ARG A 83 -13.76 -14.87 13.31
C ARG A 83 -13.06 -15.38 14.57
N VAL A 84 -13.13 -14.63 15.69
CA VAL A 84 -12.60 -15.11 16.98
C VAL A 84 -13.31 -16.41 17.39
N GLU A 85 -14.63 -16.46 17.25
CA GLU A 85 -15.43 -17.66 17.57
C GLU A 85 -15.14 -18.79 16.57
N GLU A 86 -15.15 -18.51 15.27
CA GLU A 86 -14.93 -19.49 14.20
C GLU A 86 -13.57 -20.20 14.35
N PHE A 87 -12.51 -19.44 14.56
CA PHE A 87 -11.14 -19.96 14.66
C PHE A 87 -10.71 -20.28 16.09
N LYS A 88 -11.57 -20.07 17.07
CA LYS A 88 -11.30 -20.29 18.52
C LYS A 88 -10.04 -19.57 18.97
N LEU A 89 -9.93 -18.28 18.60
CA LEU A 89 -8.73 -17.48 18.88
C LEU A 89 -8.65 -17.09 20.36
N LYS A 90 -7.43 -16.95 20.87
CA LYS A 90 -7.16 -16.44 22.22
C LYS A 90 -7.72 -15.05 22.45
N LYS A 91 -7.71 -14.21 21.40
CA LYS A 91 -8.25 -12.85 21.46
C LYS A 91 -8.42 -12.28 20.03
N MET A 92 -9.05 -11.13 19.92
CA MET A 92 -9.23 -10.43 18.66
C MET A 92 -7.92 -9.68 18.30
N TRP A 93 -7.07 -10.33 17.50
CA TRP A 93 -5.76 -9.80 17.10
C TRP A 93 -5.89 -8.55 16.23
N LYS A 94 -5.00 -7.58 16.43
CA LYS A 94 -4.93 -6.37 15.60
C LYS A 94 -4.50 -6.72 14.17
N SER A 95 -4.77 -5.81 13.24
CA SER A 95 -4.34 -5.96 11.85
C SER A 95 -2.81 -6.06 11.75
N PRO A 96 -2.26 -7.14 11.15
CA PRO A 96 -0.81 -7.23 10.93
C PRO A 96 -0.29 -6.09 10.05
N ASN A 97 -1.11 -5.61 9.11
CA ASN A 97 -0.73 -4.49 8.24
C ASN A 97 -0.44 -3.23 9.07
N GLY A 98 -1.29 -2.93 10.05
CA GLY A 98 -1.08 -1.80 10.96
C GLY A 98 0.20 -1.95 11.76
N THR A 99 0.44 -3.13 12.34
CA THR A 99 1.64 -3.42 13.13
C THR A 99 2.92 -3.25 12.29
N ILE A 100 2.96 -3.88 11.10
CA ILE A 100 4.11 -3.81 10.20
C ILE A 100 4.38 -2.37 9.75
N ARG A 101 3.35 -1.64 9.30
CA ARG A 101 3.48 -0.25 8.84
C ARG A 101 4.06 0.64 9.93
N ASN A 102 3.56 0.50 11.17
CA ASN A 102 4.06 1.32 12.29
C ASN A 102 5.52 0.98 12.63
N ILE A 103 5.90 -0.29 12.63
CA ILE A 103 7.30 -0.71 12.91
C ILE A 103 8.25 -0.17 11.83
N LEU A 104 7.83 -0.21 10.57
CA LEU A 104 8.66 0.26 9.46
C LEU A 104 8.69 1.79 9.35
N GLY A 105 7.76 2.48 9.98
CA GLY A 105 7.66 3.94 9.91
C GLY A 105 7.51 4.44 8.48
N GLY A 106 6.85 3.65 7.63
CA GLY A 106 6.88 3.85 6.20
C GLY A 106 5.72 4.64 5.63
N THR A 107 5.89 5.03 4.38
CA THR A 107 4.87 5.61 3.53
C THR A 107 4.38 4.53 2.55
N VAL A 108 3.09 4.46 2.35
CA VAL A 108 2.49 3.55 1.38
C VAL A 108 2.23 4.31 0.09
N PHE A 109 2.73 3.80 -1.04
CA PHE A 109 2.36 4.29 -2.37
C PHE A 109 1.51 3.24 -3.07
N ARG A 110 0.39 3.70 -3.64
CA ARG A 110 -0.54 2.88 -4.40
C ARG A 110 -0.71 3.48 -5.79
N GLU A 111 -0.25 2.76 -6.81
CA GLU A 111 -0.34 3.18 -8.21
C GLU A 111 -1.21 2.17 -8.95
N PRO A 112 -2.24 2.60 -9.70
CA PRO A 112 -3.10 1.64 -10.41
C PRO A 112 -2.37 0.98 -11.56
N ILE A 113 -2.69 -0.29 -11.79
CA ILE A 113 -2.27 -1.03 -12.98
C ILE A 113 -3.36 -0.78 -14.04
N ILE A 114 -2.98 -0.16 -15.16
CA ILE A 114 -3.92 0.23 -16.21
C ILE A 114 -3.83 -0.77 -17.36
N CYS A 115 -4.96 -1.42 -17.67
CA CYS A 115 -5.14 -2.25 -18.87
C CYS A 115 -6.08 -1.50 -19.81
N GLN A 116 -5.69 -1.35 -21.06
CA GLN A 116 -6.42 -0.48 -22.01
C GLN A 116 -7.82 -0.99 -22.35
N ASN A 117 -8.03 -2.31 -22.29
CA ASN A 117 -9.31 -2.94 -22.58
C ASN A 117 -10.29 -2.95 -21.40
N ILE A 118 -9.84 -2.54 -20.20
CA ILE A 118 -10.72 -2.48 -19.02
C ILE A 118 -11.33 -1.06 -18.92
N PRO A 119 -12.65 -0.93 -18.88
CA PRO A 119 -13.28 0.40 -18.77
C PRO A 119 -12.93 1.09 -17.47
N ARG A 120 -12.62 2.37 -17.55
CA ARG A 120 -12.28 3.19 -16.38
C ARG A 120 -13.54 3.75 -15.71
N LEU A 121 -13.49 3.87 -14.39
CA LEU A 121 -14.56 4.50 -13.60
C LEU A 121 -14.80 5.95 -14.06
N VAL A 122 -13.72 6.70 -14.31
CA VAL A 122 -13.77 8.06 -14.85
C VAL A 122 -13.05 8.05 -16.20
N PRO A 123 -13.78 8.18 -17.32
CA PRO A 123 -13.17 8.08 -18.65
C PRO A 123 -12.04 9.09 -18.92
N GLY A 124 -12.03 10.21 -18.20
CA GLY A 124 -10.99 11.23 -18.31
C GLY A 124 -9.62 10.81 -17.78
N TRP A 125 -9.55 9.80 -16.91
CA TRP A 125 -8.28 9.35 -16.31
C TRP A 125 -7.46 8.56 -17.33
N THR A 126 -6.61 9.25 -18.08
CA THR A 126 -5.77 8.63 -19.13
C THR A 126 -4.37 8.30 -18.64
N LYS A 127 -3.97 8.79 -17.45
CA LYS A 127 -2.66 8.56 -16.84
C LYS A 127 -2.83 8.13 -15.40
N PRO A 128 -1.95 7.30 -14.85
CA PRO A 128 -2.08 6.82 -13.47
C PRO A 128 -2.07 7.95 -12.45
N ILE A 129 -2.85 7.78 -11.39
CA ILE A 129 -2.84 8.66 -10.20
C ILE A 129 -2.30 7.83 -9.06
N THR A 130 -1.14 8.22 -8.52
CA THR A 130 -0.52 7.49 -7.40
C THR A 130 -0.91 8.12 -6.08
N ILE A 131 -1.50 7.33 -5.19
CA ILE A 131 -1.77 7.77 -3.81
C ILE A 131 -0.53 7.51 -2.95
N GLY A 132 -0.05 8.57 -2.28
CA GLY A 132 0.90 8.46 -1.17
C GLY A 132 0.14 8.53 0.14
N ARG A 133 0.06 7.42 0.88
CA ARG A 133 -0.64 7.34 2.17
C ARG A 133 0.33 7.46 3.32
N HIS A 134 0.08 8.37 4.26
CA HIS A 134 0.86 8.50 5.50
C HIS A 134 0.48 7.38 6.46
N ALA A 135 1.13 6.22 6.34
CA ALA A 135 0.71 4.97 6.99
C ALA A 135 1.20 4.85 8.44
N HIS A 136 1.03 5.90 9.25
CA HIS A 136 1.48 5.95 10.65
C HIS A 136 0.51 6.79 11.47
N GLY A 137 0.21 6.33 12.68
CA GLY A 137 -0.57 7.10 13.64
C GLY A 137 -2.01 7.38 13.20
N ASP A 138 -2.48 8.57 13.55
CA ASP A 138 -3.84 9.07 13.29
C ASP A 138 -4.89 8.08 13.83
N GLN A 139 -6.05 7.91 13.15
CA GLN A 139 -7.14 7.04 13.60
C GLN A 139 -6.72 5.57 13.79
N TYR A 140 -5.72 5.10 13.03
CA TYR A 140 -5.27 3.71 13.08
C TYR A 140 -4.46 3.37 14.33
N LYS A 141 -4.12 4.38 15.15
CA LYS A 141 -3.45 4.24 16.45
C LYS A 141 -4.15 5.09 17.52
N ALA A 142 -5.42 5.35 17.33
CA ALA A 142 -6.21 6.08 18.31
C ALA A 142 -6.46 5.24 19.56
N THR A 143 -6.69 5.93 20.65
CA THR A 143 -7.27 5.38 21.89
C THR A 143 -8.68 5.94 22.01
N ASP A 144 -9.66 5.06 22.05
CA ASP A 144 -11.07 5.45 22.18
C ASP A 144 -11.67 4.83 23.44
N PHE A 145 -12.70 5.48 23.95
CA PHE A 145 -13.38 5.03 25.17
C PHE A 145 -14.84 5.49 25.17
N VAL A 146 -15.67 4.72 25.88
CA VAL A 146 -17.08 5.05 26.07
C VAL A 146 -17.23 5.88 27.33
N VAL A 147 -17.96 6.99 27.22
CA VAL A 147 -18.35 7.83 28.33
C VAL A 147 -19.77 7.41 28.75
N SER A 148 -19.93 7.01 30.01
CA SER A 148 -21.20 6.48 30.53
C SER A 148 -22.01 7.49 31.36
N LYS A 149 -21.40 8.62 31.73
CA LYS A 149 -21.99 9.64 32.63
C LYS A 149 -21.60 11.05 32.18
N SER A 150 -22.30 12.05 32.71
CA SER A 150 -21.89 13.46 32.55
C SER A 150 -20.50 13.70 33.14
N GLY A 151 -19.70 14.53 32.50
CA GLY A 151 -18.36 14.85 32.96
C GLY A 151 -17.52 15.53 31.87
N THR A 152 -16.33 15.98 32.27
CA THR A 152 -15.44 16.73 31.39
C THR A 152 -14.32 15.82 30.83
N PHE A 153 -14.21 15.76 29.51
CA PHE A 153 -13.11 15.09 28.83
C PHE A 153 -11.97 16.09 28.62
N LYS A 154 -10.79 15.72 29.12
CA LYS A 154 -9.56 16.52 28.96
C LYS A 154 -8.46 15.70 28.31
N MET A 155 -7.58 16.36 27.58
CA MET A 155 -6.28 15.81 27.15
C MET A 155 -5.18 16.46 28.01
N VAL A 156 -4.24 15.63 28.48
CA VAL A 156 -3.11 16.08 29.31
C VAL A 156 -1.81 15.67 28.65
N PHE A 157 -0.90 16.61 28.50
CA PHE A 157 0.47 16.34 28.07
C PHE A 157 1.42 16.63 29.23
N THR A 158 2.17 15.60 29.65
CA THR A 158 3.13 15.71 30.74
C THR A 158 4.55 15.61 30.18
N PRO A 159 5.30 16.71 30.10
CA PRO A 159 6.68 16.68 29.61
C PRO A 159 7.60 15.82 30.51
N LYS A 160 8.55 15.12 29.89
CA LYS A 160 9.52 14.28 30.62
C LYS A 160 10.62 15.10 31.30
N ASP A 161 10.80 16.36 30.91
CA ASP A 161 11.83 17.27 31.48
C ASP A 161 11.42 17.89 32.81
N GLY A 162 10.22 17.56 33.32
CA GLY A 162 9.72 18.07 34.60
C GLY A 162 9.03 19.43 34.49
N SER A 163 8.92 20.03 33.30
CA SER A 163 8.12 21.24 33.13
C SER A 163 6.64 20.91 33.35
N GLY A 164 5.85 21.89 33.72
CA GLY A 164 4.46 21.70 34.11
C GLY A 164 3.59 21.04 33.05
N ALA A 165 2.66 20.20 33.49
CA ALA A 165 1.69 19.56 32.62
C ALA A 165 0.80 20.60 31.91
N GLN A 166 0.46 20.32 30.67
CA GLN A 166 -0.47 21.14 29.87
C GLN A 166 -1.77 20.38 29.70
N GLU A 167 -2.89 21.07 29.95
CA GLU A 167 -4.21 20.47 29.84
C GLU A 167 -5.07 21.23 28.83
N TRP A 168 -5.88 20.49 28.09
CA TRP A 168 -6.88 21.04 27.17
C TRP A 168 -8.20 20.37 27.43
N GLU A 169 -9.25 21.16 27.69
CA GLU A 169 -10.62 20.66 27.74
C GLU A 169 -11.05 20.36 26.29
N VAL A 170 -11.51 19.14 26.07
CA VAL A 170 -11.99 18.68 24.74
C VAL A 170 -13.50 18.88 24.66
N TYR A 171 -14.23 18.37 25.67
CA TYR A 171 -15.69 18.47 25.67
C TYR A 171 -16.24 18.21 27.07
N ASN A 172 -17.37 18.86 27.36
CA ASN A 172 -18.09 18.68 28.63
C ASN A 172 -19.37 17.90 28.30
N PHE A 173 -19.35 16.60 28.59
CA PHE A 173 -20.45 15.69 28.26
C PHE A 173 -21.64 15.92 29.21
N PRO A 174 -22.85 16.20 28.69
CA PRO A 174 -24.04 16.25 29.53
C PRO A 174 -24.56 14.88 29.93
N GLY A 175 -24.11 13.82 29.26
CA GLY A 175 -24.50 12.42 29.48
C GLY A 175 -23.51 11.49 28.81
N GLY A 176 -23.98 10.36 28.32
CA GLY A 176 -23.14 9.36 27.65
C GLY A 176 -22.62 9.82 26.28
N GLY A 177 -21.53 9.17 25.84
CA GLY A 177 -20.93 9.49 24.56
C GLY A 177 -19.67 8.69 24.31
N VAL A 178 -18.83 9.15 23.38
CA VAL A 178 -17.53 8.54 23.07
C VAL A 178 -16.44 9.61 23.01
N GLY A 179 -15.25 9.27 23.47
CA GLY A 179 -14.07 10.11 23.33
C GLY A 179 -12.97 9.39 22.58
N MET A 180 -12.08 10.13 21.91
CA MET A 180 -10.97 9.57 21.16
C MET A 180 -9.76 10.50 21.21
N GLY A 181 -8.58 9.91 21.44
CA GLY A 181 -7.30 10.59 21.32
C GLY A 181 -6.46 9.95 20.22
N MET A 182 -5.77 10.76 19.42
CA MET A 182 -4.87 10.25 18.37
C MET A 182 -3.60 11.12 18.32
N TYR A 183 -2.55 10.57 17.71
CA TYR A 183 -1.25 11.25 17.65
C TYR A 183 -0.55 11.02 16.32
N ASN A 184 0.45 11.86 16.08
CA ASN A 184 1.46 11.63 15.04
C ASN A 184 2.78 12.27 15.54
N THR A 185 3.88 12.02 14.82
CA THR A 185 5.20 12.51 15.22
C THR A 185 5.83 13.33 14.11
N ASP A 186 6.65 14.32 14.47
CA ASP A 186 7.39 15.15 13.50
C ASP A 186 8.31 14.29 12.63
N GLU A 187 8.92 13.26 13.21
CA GLU A 187 9.78 12.32 12.48
C GLU A 187 8.99 11.61 11.37
N SER A 188 7.81 11.07 11.70
CA SER A 188 6.96 10.37 10.74
C SER A 188 6.46 11.31 9.64
N ILE A 189 6.02 12.51 10.03
CA ILE A 189 5.54 13.54 9.09
C ILE A 189 6.67 13.95 8.12
N SER A 190 7.88 14.18 8.64
CA SER A 190 9.05 14.57 7.82
C SER A 190 9.44 13.43 6.87
N GLY A 191 9.43 12.19 7.35
CA GLY A 191 9.71 11.02 6.53
C GLY A 191 8.70 10.82 5.40
N PHE A 192 7.41 11.01 5.71
CA PHE A 192 6.34 10.96 4.71
C PHE A 192 6.52 12.03 3.63
N ALA A 193 6.76 13.28 4.04
CA ALA A 193 6.98 14.38 3.12
C ALA A 193 8.17 14.08 2.18
N HIS A 194 9.31 13.70 2.77
CA HIS A 194 10.51 13.35 2.01
C HIS A 194 10.22 12.25 0.97
N SER A 195 9.52 11.19 1.38
CA SER A 195 9.16 10.06 0.50
C SER A 195 8.31 10.53 -0.68
N CYS A 196 7.31 11.39 -0.43
CA CYS A 196 6.41 11.88 -1.48
C CYS A 196 7.14 12.76 -2.50
N PHE A 197 7.98 13.67 -2.02
CA PHE A 197 8.77 14.53 -2.91
C PHE A 197 9.74 13.70 -3.77
N GLN A 198 10.45 12.74 -3.17
CA GLN A 198 11.37 11.86 -3.90
C GLN A 198 10.64 10.98 -4.93
N TYR A 199 9.47 10.45 -4.56
CA TYR A 199 8.65 9.65 -5.49
C TYR A 199 8.20 10.51 -6.69
N ALA A 200 7.75 11.74 -6.44
CA ALA A 200 7.34 12.67 -7.50
C ALA A 200 8.53 12.98 -8.45
N ILE A 201 9.73 13.19 -7.91
CA ILE A 201 10.96 13.41 -8.68
C ILE A 201 11.26 12.18 -9.56
N GLN A 202 11.20 10.99 -8.97
CA GLN A 202 11.47 9.72 -9.68
C GLN A 202 10.50 9.51 -10.85
N LYS A 203 9.23 9.81 -10.63
CA LYS A 203 8.18 9.69 -11.67
C LYS A 203 8.17 10.87 -12.64
N LYS A 204 8.77 12.00 -12.26
CA LYS A 204 8.69 13.29 -12.98
C LYS A 204 7.24 13.77 -13.08
N TRP A 205 6.49 13.61 -11.99
CA TRP A 205 5.07 13.96 -11.90
C TRP A 205 4.86 15.05 -10.85
N PRO A 206 3.86 15.94 -11.04
CA PRO A 206 3.50 16.89 -9.99
C PRO A 206 3.06 16.19 -8.71
N LEU A 207 3.19 16.89 -7.59
CA LEU A 207 2.82 16.41 -6.26
C LEU A 207 1.70 17.29 -5.69
N TYR A 208 0.56 16.68 -5.41
CA TYR A 208 -0.50 17.30 -4.62
C TYR A 208 -0.47 16.73 -3.20
N MET A 209 -0.70 17.60 -2.22
CA MET A 209 -0.91 17.23 -0.82
C MET A 209 -2.31 17.70 -0.42
N SER A 210 -3.11 16.83 0.16
CA SER A 210 -4.43 17.24 0.63
C SER A 210 -4.60 17.05 2.13
N THR A 211 -5.24 18.05 2.75
CA THR A 211 -5.66 18.02 4.17
C THR A 211 -6.99 18.78 4.30
N LYS A 212 -7.64 18.61 5.45
CA LYS A 212 -8.73 19.52 5.83
C LYS A 212 -8.12 20.66 6.66
N ASN A 213 -7.56 21.65 5.99
CA ASN A 213 -6.71 22.71 6.57
C ASN A 213 -7.42 23.58 7.62
N THR A 214 -8.73 23.54 7.67
CA THR A 214 -9.54 24.22 8.70
C THR A 214 -9.40 23.56 10.08
N ILE A 215 -9.10 22.26 10.09
CA ILE A 215 -8.99 21.45 11.32
C ILE A 215 -7.54 20.96 11.50
N LEU A 216 -6.97 20.38 10.45
CA LEU A 216 -5.60 19.84 10.43
C LEU A 216 -4.76 20.70 9.48
N LYS A 217 -4.11 21.70 10.05
CA LYS A 217 -3.41 22.73 9.26
C LYS A 217 -2.08 22.19 8.69
N GLY A 218 -1.86 22.44 7.41
CA GLY A 218 -0.60 22.09 6.73
C GLY A 218 0.47 23.17 6.80
N GLY A 219 0.21 24.28 7.46
CA GLY A 219 1.08 25.46 7.43
C GLY A 219 1.86 25.73 8.74
N PRO A 220 2.67 26.82 8.79
CA PRO A 220 3.57 27.12 9.90
C PRO A 220 2.88 27.75 11.13
N GLN A 221 1.60 27.54 11.31
CA GLN A 221 0.86 28.08 12.47
C GLN A 221 1.18 27.29 13.75
N PRO A 222 1.39 27.97 14.87
CA PRO A 222 1.54 27.27 16.15
C PRO A 222 0.28 26.49 16.51
N GLY A 223 0.44 25.24 16.92
CA GLY A 223 -0.65 24.41 17.44
C GLY A 223 -1.47 23.61 16.44
N GLY A 224 -1.11 23.60 15.15
CA GLY A 224 -1.79 22.78 14.15
C GLY A 224 -1.06 21.48 13.85
N ALA A 225 -1.80 20.37 13.65
CA ALA A 225 -1.22 19.10 13.24
C ALA A 225 -0.70 19.24 11.78
N ARG A 226 0.60 19.16 11.62
CA ARG A 226 1.28 19.35 10.32
C ARG A 226 1.37 18.03 9.56
N LEU A 227 1.19 18.08 8.24
CA LEU A 227 1.40 16.92 7.35
C LEU A 227 2.60 17.10 6.42
N THR A 228 3.03 18.35 6.23
CA THR A 228 4.30 18.64 5.57
C THR A 228 5.07 19.63 6.42
N PRO A 229 6.31 19.33 6.77
CA PRO A 229 7.13 20.34 7.45
C PRO A 229 7.34 21.53 6.50
N PRO A 230 7.39 22.77 7.02
CA PRO A 230 7.52 23.96 6.18
C PRO A 230 8.78 23.99 5.30
N TRP A 231 9.79 23.20 5.66
CA TRP A 231 11.04 23.14 4.90
C TRP A 231 10.89 22.30 3.61
N ALA A 232 9.98 21.34 3.56
CA ALA A 232 9.96 20.34 2.47
C ALA A 232 9.71 20.97 1.09
N PRO A 233 8.67 21.81 0.88
CA PRO A 233 8.51 22.45 -0.43
C PRO A 233 9.70 23.32 -0.84
N ARG A 234 10.31 24.04 0.12
CA ARG A 234 11.48 24.89 -0.16
C ARG A 234 12.71 24.07 -0.53
N HIS A 235 12.92 22.94 0.17
CA HIS A 235 14.07 22.07 -0.05
C HIS A 235 14.07 21.45 -1.44
N TYR A 236 12.89 21.07 -1.95
CA TYR A 236 12.75 20.38 -3.23
C TYR A 236 12.47 21.32 -4.42
N LYS A 237 12.29 22.63 -4.16
CA LYS A 237 11.89 23.60 -5.20
C LYS A 237 12.80 23.57 -6.42
N THR A 238 14.12 23.67 -6.21
CA THR A 238 15.10 23.71 -7.31
C THR A 238 14.99 22.47 -8.21
N GLU A 239 14.80 21.29 -7.60
CA GLU A 239 14.69 20.04 -8.35
C GLU A 239 13.38 19.94 -9.11
N PHE A 240 12.27 20.38 -8.49
CA PHE A 240 10.95 20.46 -9.12
C PHE A 240 10.96 21.40 -10.31
N ASP A 241 11.57 22.59 -10.16
CA ASP A 241 11.70 23.58 -11.23
C ASP A 241 12.48 23.00 -12.43
N LYS A 242 13.60 22.30 -12.19
CA LYS A 242 14.40 21.65 -13.25
C LYS A 242 13.59 20.59 -14.01
N LEU A 243 12.72 19.87 -13.32
CA LEU A 243 11.89 18.81 -13.89
C LEU A 243 10.59 19.36 -14.50
N LYS A 244 10.30 20.66 -14.31
CA LYS A 244 9.05 21.32 -14.74
C LYS A 244 7.82 20.67 -14.12
N ILE A 245 7.94 20.27 -12.86
CA ILE A 245 6.83 19.73 -12.06
C ILE A 245 6.59 20.69 -10.88
N TRP A 246 5.42 20.58 -10.25
CA TRP A 246 5.03 21.52 -9.18
C TRP A 246 4.52 20.75 -7.95
N TYR A 247 4.53 21.43 -6.82
CA TYR A 247 3.88 21.02 -5.56
C TYR A 247 2.74 21.97 -5.27
N GLU A 248 1.59 21.40 -4.91
CA GLU A 248 0.43 22.19 -4.51
C GLU A 248 -0.28 21.53 -3.32
N HIS A 249 -0.63 22.35 -2.32
CA HIS A 249 -1.47 21.93 -1.21
C HIS A 249 -2.93 22.32 -1.49
N ARG A 250 -3.85 21.37 -1.37
CA ARG A 250 -5.29 21.60 -1.57
C ARG A 250 -6.09 21.09 -0.38
N LEU A 251 -7.29 21.64 -0.19
CA LEU A 251 -8.27 21.03 0.72
C LEU A 251 -8.71 19.68 0.15
N ILE A 252 -8.97 18.70 1.01
CA ILE A 252 -9.32 17.34 0.56
C ILE A 252 -10.56 17.31 -0.35
N ASP A 253 -11.59 18.08 -0.02
CA ASP A 253 -12.81 18.18 -0.82
C ASP A 253 -12.54 18.79 -2.19
N ASP A 254 -11.76 19.87 -2.25
CA ASP A 254 -11.33 20.49 -3.51
C ASP A 254 -10.45 19.52 -4.33
N MET A 255 -9.56 18.77 -3.67
CA MET A 255 -8.70 17.82 -4.36
C MET A 255 -9.50 16.67 -4.98
N VAL A 256 -10.55 16.17 -4.29
CA VAL A 256 -11.45 15.15 -4.85
C VAL A 256 -12.10 15.68 -6.14
N ALA A 257 -12.60 16.91 -6.11
CA ALA A 257 -13.20 17.53 -7.30
C ALA A 257 -12.18 17.69 -8.43
N GLN A 258 -10.96 18.08 -8.10
CA GLN A 258 -9.84 18.23 -9.06
C GLN A 258 -9.48 16.88 -9.70
N VAL A 259 -9.39 15.83 -8.90
CA VAL A 259 -9.05 14.47 -9.37
C VAL A 259 -10.07 14.00 -10.41
N LEU A 260 -11.37 14.15 -10.11
CA LEU A 260 -12.46 13.73 -11.02
C LEU A 260 -12.43 14.46 -12.37
N LYS A 261 -11.92 15.69 -12.40
CA LYS A 261 -11.84 16.53 -13.61
C LYS A 261 -10.49 16.39 -14.34
N SER A 262 -9.51 15.68 -13.74
CA SER A 262 -8.15 15.61 -14.26
C SER A 262 -7.98 14.48 -15.28
N SER A 263 -6.87 14.53 -16.01
CA SER A 263 -6.43 13.42 -16.86
C SER A 263 -5.49 12.45 -16.10
N GLY A 264 -5.21 12.70 -14.83
CA GLY A 264 -4.25 11.93 -14.04
C GLY A 264 -2.80 12.37 -14.27
N GLY A 265 -1.84 11.52 -13.94
CA GLY A 265 -0.41 11.77 -14.12
C GLY A 265 0.20 12.58 -12.98
N PHE A 266 -0.18 12.31 -11.73
CA PHE A 266 0.34 13.01 -10.56
C PHE A 266 0.39 12.10 -9.34
N VAL A 267 1.13 12.55 -8.33
CA VAL A 267 1.19 11.92 -7.01
C VAL A 267 0.28 12.71 -6.07
N TRP A 268 -0.57 12.01 -5.34
CA TRP A 268 -1.50 12.61 -4.38
C TRP A 268 -1.17 12.11 -2.98
N ALA A 269 -0.54 12.96 -2.18
CA ALA A 269 -0.15 12.68 -0.80
C ALA A 269 -1.33 12.96 0.14
N CYS A 270 -1.70 11.96 0.95
CA CYS A 270 -2.89 11.96 1.79
C CYS A 270 -2.56 11.58 3.23
N LYS A 271 -3.40 12.05 4.17
CA LYS A 271 -3.44 11.52 5.53
C LYS A 271 -3.82 10.03 5.52
N ASN A 272 -3.58 9.36 6.64
CA ASN A 272 -3.72 7.91 6.76
C ASN A 272 -5.09 7.42 6.27
N TYR A 273 -6.18 7.95 6.83
CA TYR A 273 -7.54 7.54 6.48
C TYR A 273 -7.90 7.97 5.05
N ASP A 274 -7.61 9.22 4.69
CA ASP A 274 -7.88 9.74 3.35
C ASP A 274 -7.18 8.90 2.28
N GLY A 275 -5.92 8.53 2.52
CA GLY A 275 -5.13 7.70 1.61
C GLY A 275 -5.67 6.29 1.46
N ASP A 276 -6.24 5.73 2.52
CA ASP A 276 -6.89 4.42 2.46
C ASP A 276 -8.11 4.48 1.54
N VAL A 277 -9.03 5.40 1.84
CA VAL A 277 -10.31 5.53 1.11
C VAL A 277 -10.08 5.93 -0.36
N GLN A 278 -9.25 6.96 -0.60
CA GLN A 278 -9.03 7.47 -1.96
C GLN A 278 -8.31 6.44 -2.83
N SER A 279 -7.40 5.65 -2.28
CA SER A 279 -6.73 4.60 -3.06
C SER A 279 -7.69 3.49 -3.48
N ASP A 280 -8.67 3.15 -2.64
CA ASP A 280 -9.68 2.14 -3.01
C ASP A 280 -10.63 2.67 -4.09
N ILE A 281 -10.99 3.95 -4.05
CA ILE A 281 -11.78 4.58 -5.13
C ILE A 281 -10.99 4.54 -6.45
N LEU A 282 -9.72 4.95 -6.41
CA LEU A 282 -8.87 4.97 -7.60
C LEU A 282 -8.54 3.55 -8.11
N ALA A 283 -8.58 2.53 -7.23
CA ALA A 283 -8.37 1.14 -7.64
C ALA A 283 -9.42 0.67 -8.66
N GLN A 284 -10.60 1.28 -8.64
CA GLN A 284 -11.64 0.97 -9.62
C GLN A 284 -11.31 1.50 -11.02
N GLU A 285 -10.28 2.35 -11.14
CA GLU A 285 -9.84 2.97 -12.40
C GLU A 285 -9.51 1.95 -13.49
N GLY A 286 -8.87 0.84 -13.11
CA GLY A 286 -8.42 -0.17 -14.07
C GLY A 286 -9.01 -1.55 -13.89
N GLY A 287 -10.03 -1.69 -13.03
CA GLY A 287 -10.57 -2.99 -12.68
C GLY A 287 -9.60 -3.88 -11.90
N CYS A 288 -8.43 -3.37 -11.58
CA CYS A 288 -7.37 -4.09 -10.88
C CYS A 288 -7.08 -3.43 -9.54
N ALA A 289 -6.79 -4.24 -8.54
CA ALA A 289 -6.41 -3.73 -7.23
C ALA A 289 -5.02 -3.06 -7.27
N LEU A 290 -4.84 -2.05 -6.43
CA LEU A 290 -3.61 -1.27 -6.38
C LEU A 290 -2.47 -2.04 -5.71
N PRO A 291 -1.31 -2.14 -6.34
CA PRO A 291 -0.12 -2.58 -5.61
C PRO A 291 0.25 -1.55 -4.54
N VAL A 292 0.61 -2.05 -3.36
CA VAL A 292 1.00 -1.20 -2.24
C VAL A 292 2.51 -1.27 -2.07
N VAL A 293 3.17 -0.15 -2.26
CA VAL A 293 4.62 -0.02 -2.01
C VAL A 293 4.80 0.71 -0.69
N LEU A 294 5.50 0.09 0.24
CA LEU A 294 5.87 0.67 1.51
C LEU A 294 7.35 1.08 1.46
N CYS A 295 7.60 2.37 1.50
CA CYS A 295 8.97 2.90 1.55
C CYS A 295 9.40 3.04 3.01
N ARG A 296 10.48 2.37 3.38
CA ARG A 296 11.09 2.54 4.69
C ARG A 296 12.04 3.74 4.67
N ARG A 297 11.96 4.58 5.69
CA ARG A 297 12.92 5.64 5.94
C ARG A 297 14.27 5.04 6.41
N ARG A 298 15.37 5.39 5.76
CA ARG A 298 16.69 5.34 6.39
C ARG A 298 17.05 6.75 6.85
N GLY A 299 17.64 6.86 8.02
CA GLY A 299 18.09 8.13 8.59
C GLY A 299 18.96 8.93 7.60
N ALA A 300 19.05 10.23 7.79
CA ALA A 300 19.59 11.21 6.86
C ALA A 300 21.06 10.97 6.48
N ALA A 301 21.32 9.94 5.66
CA ALA A 301 22.60 9.75 5.01
C ALA A 301 22.47 10.22 3.56
N ARG A 302 23.33 11.14 3.18
CA ARG A 302 23.42 11.70 1.82
C ARG A 302 23.72 10.59 0.81
N GLY A 303 22.80 10.30 -0.08
CA GLY A 303 22.99 9.33 -1.18
C GLY A 303 21.66 8.87 -1.80
N PRO A 304 21.69 8.32 -3.03
CA PRO A 304 20.47 7.81 -3.66
C PRO A 304 19.88 6.65 -2.88
N TRP A 305 18.60 6.67 -2.67
CA TRP A 305 17.80 5.82 -1.82
C TRP A 305 17.86 4.33 -2.16
N PRO A 306 18.16 3.46 -1.19
CA PRO A 306 17.60 2.12 -1.20
C PRO A 306 16.42 2.07 -0.23
N GLY A 307 15.22 2.33 -0.74
CA GLY A 307 14.00 2.17 0.05
C GLY A 307 13.69 0.69 0.28
N ALA A 308 13.14 0.36 1.42
CA ALA A 308 12.53 -0.95 1.61
C ALA A 308 11.12 -0.90 1.01
N ASP A 309 10.92 -1.63 -0.05
CA ASP A 309 9.60 -1.76 -0.66
C ASP A 309 8.86 -2.92 0.00
N LEU A 310 7.78 -2.58 0.70
CA LEU A 310 6.84 -3.55 1.25
C LEU A 310 5.57 -3.43 0.46
N SER A 311 5.22 -4.42 -0.31
CA SER A 311 3.91 -4.42 -0.93
C SER A 311 2.95 -5.28 -0.15
N LEU A 312 1.83 -4.70 0.10
CA LEU A 312 0.71 -5.34 0.76
C LEU A 312 -0.37 -5.55 -0.29
N ALA A 313 -0.75 -6.77 -0.51
CA ALA A 313 -1.97 -7.04 -1.27
C ALA A 313 -3.14 -6.35 -0.56
N SER A 314 -4.05 -5.78 -1.32
CA SER A 314 -5.12 -4.93 -0.79
C SER A 314 -5.94 -5.64 0.28
N GLN A 315 -6.34 -4.88 1.27
CA GLN A 315 -7.34 -5.30 2.22
C GLN A 315 -8.73 -5.07 1.63
N GLY A 316 -9.34 -6.13 1.11
CA GLY A 316 -10.79 -6.14 0.98
C GLY A 316 -11.31 -7.21 1.95
N ARG A 317 -12.39 -6.97 2.63
CA ARG A 317 -13.19 -8.07 3.18
C ARG A 317 -13.50 -9.00 2.00
N PRO A 318 -13.41 -10.31 2.13
CA PRO A 318 -13.74 -11.19 1.01
C PRO A 318 -15.25 -11.23 0.79
N THR A 319 -15.73 -10.25 0.04
CA THR A 319 -16.97 -10.38 -0.69
C THR A 319 -16.54 -10.90 -2.07
N UNK A 320 -16.88 -11.74 -2.34
CA UNK A 320 -16.65 -12.39 -3.29
C UNK A 320 -15.99 -11.99 -4.39
N PRO A 321 -16.43 -11.03 -4.94
CA PRO A 321 -15.67 -10.65 -6.15
C PRO A 321 -14.17 -10.38 -5.94
N ASP A 322 -13.75 -10.17 -4.71
CA ASP A 322 -12.35 -9.81 -4.39
C ASP A 322 -11.37 -10.99 -4.46
N GLN A 323 -11.87 -12.20 -4.61
CA GLN A 323 -11.04 -13.40 -4.57
C GLN A 323 -10.10 -13.54 -5.78
N VAL A 324 -10.33 -12.82 -6.86
CA VAL A 324 -9.62 -13.05 -8.12
C VAL A 324 -8.71 -11.89 -8.54
N ARG A 325 -8.80 -10.73 -7.87
CA ARG A 325 -7.92 -9.58 -8.13
C ARG A 325 -6.46 -9.83 -7.74
N GLY A 326 -6.23 -10.85 -6.92
CA GLY A 326 -4.90 -11.18 -6.37
C GLY A 326 -3.80 -11.55 -7.37
N PRO A 327 -4.05 -12.37 -8.42
CA PRO A 327 -2.97 -12.87 -9.25
C PRO A 327 -2.24 -11.81 -10.08
N VAL A 328 -2.97 -10.94 -10.76
CA VAL A 328 -2.34 -9.86 -11.57
C VAL A 328 -1.55 -8.93 -10.65
N GLN A 329 -2.14 -8.59 -9.53
CA GLN A 329 -1.54 -7.74 -8.52
C GLN A 329 -0.27 -8.35 -7.92
N ALA A 330 -0.33 -9.61 -7.51
CA ALA A 330 0.81 -10.30 -6.93
C ALA A 330 1.95 -10.49 -7.95
N VAL A 331 1.59 -10.73 -9.22
CA VAL A 331 2.58 -10.87 -10.31
C VAL A 331 3.23 -9.53 -10.63
N ALA A 332 2.47 -8.45 -10.74
CA ALA A 332 2.99 -7.11 -10.95
C ALA A 332 3.92 -6.69 -9.78
N LEU A 333 3.54 -7.07 -8.56
CA LEU A 333 4.31 -6.79 -7.36
C LEU A 333 5.63 -7.57 -7.30
N ALA A 334 5.61 -8.83 -7.65
CA ALA A 334 6.82 -9.62 -7.75
C ALA A 334 7.78 -9.02 -8.79
N GLY A 335 7.24 -8.47 -9.87
CA GLY A 335 8.01 -7.76 -10.90
C GLY A 335 8.65 -6.47 -10.38
N CYS A 336 7.88 -5.60 -9.77
CA CYS A 336 8.35 -4.28 -9.30
C CYS A 336 9.44 -4.36 -8.23
N ARG A 337 9.52 -5.47 -7.49
CA ARG A 337 10.44 -5.55 -6.36
C ARG A 337 11.81 -6.04 -6.68
N LEU A 338 11.90 -6.82 -7.68
CA LEU A 338 13.21 -7.23 -8.17
C LEU A 338 13.98 -6.03 -8.75
N TYR A 339 13.29 -4.87 -8.88
CA TYR A 339 13.82 -3.64 -9.48
C TYR A 339 14.96 -3.00 -8.69
N GLN A 340 15.11 -3.26 -7.41
CA GLN A 340 16.13 -2.61 -6.58
C GLN A 340 17.49 -3.34 -6.56
N SER A 341 17.61 -4.43 -7.29
CA SER A 341 18.90 -5.11 -7.42
C SER A 341 19.88 -4.23 -8.23
N ARG A 342 21.13 -4.18 -7.78
CA ARG A 342 22.21 -3.51 -8.53
C ARG A 342 22.54 -4.22 -9.85
N ALA A 343 22.10 -5.46 -10.01
CA ALA A 343 22.27 -6.21 -11.26
C ALA A 343 21.15 -5.84 -12.24
N ALA A 344 21.50 -5.31 -13.40
CA ALA A 344 20.56 -4.83 -14.43
C ALA A 344 19.56 -5.90 -14.91
N ALA A 345 19.89 -7.17 -14.76
CA ALA A 345 19.04 -8.28 -15.18
C ALA A 345 17.74 -8.40 -14.38
N VAL A 346 17.76 -8.04 -13.09
CA VAL A 346 16.60 -8.14 -12.20
C VAL A 346 15.54 -7.10 -12.54
N PRO A 347 15.86 -5.81 -12.67
CA PRO A 347 14.89 -4.81 -13.16
C PRO A 347 14.30 -5.15 -14.53
N ARG A 348 15.14 -5.64 -15.45
CA ARG A 348 14.68 -6.03 -16.78
C ARG A 348 13.66 -7.17 -16.71
N PHE A 349 13.92 -8.19 -15.90
CA PHE A 349 12.98 -9.30 -15.69
C PHE A 349 11.66 -8.77 -15.09
N ALA A 350 11.75 -7.91 -14.07
CA ALA A 350 10.58 -7.34 -13.41
C ALA A 350 9.69 -6.56 -14.39
N GLN A 351 10.29 -5.71 -15.22
CA GLN A 351 9.58 -4.94 -16.24
C GLN A 351 8.95 -5.86 -17.30
N THR A 352 9.67 -6.91 -17.70
CA THR A 352 9.14 -7.88 -18.66
C THR A 352 7.92 -8.60 -18.09
N LEU A 353 8.01 -9.04 -16.82
CA LEU A 353 6.89 -9.72 -16.16
C LEU A 353 5.67 -8.80 -16.05
N GLU A 354 5.86 -7.56 -15.61
CA GLU A 354 4.77 -6.57 -15.51
C GLU A 354 4.11 -6.35 -16.87
N LYS A 355 4.91 -6.12 -17.91
CA LYS A 355 4.43 -5.91 -19.27
C LYS A 355 3.64 -7.14 -19.79
N VAL A 356 4.15 -8.34 -19.54
CA VAL A 356 3.50 -9.59 -19.96
C VAL A 356 2.15 -9.75 -19.26
N CYS A 357 2.05 -9.43 -17.97
CA CYS A 357 0.77 -9.50 -17.25
C CYS A 357 -0.28 -8.58 -17.89
N VAL A 358 0.09 -7.32 -18.14
CA VAL A 358 -0.80 -6.34 -18.77
C VAL A 358 -1.21 -6.82 -20.18
N GLN A 359 -0.23 -7.23 -21.00
CA GLN A 359 -0.49 -7.70 -22.36
C GLN A 359 -1.37 -8.96 -22.39
N THR A 360 -1.24 -9.86 -21.42
CA THR A 360 -2.08 -11.06 -21.33
C THR A 360 -3.56 -10.65 -21.10
N VAL A 361 -3.80 -9.69 -20.20
CA VAL A 361 -5.16 -9.15 -19.98
C VAL A 361 -5.66 -8.45 -21.25
N GLU A 362 -4.84 -7.60 -21.85
CA GLU A 362 -5.21 -6.83 -23.05
C GLU A 362 -5.48 -7.72 -24.26
N SER A 363 -4.88 -8.90 -24.32
CA SER A 363 -5.15 -9.88 -25.39
C SER A 363 -6.45 -10.67 -25.18
N GLY A 364 -7.17 -10.40 -24.08
CA GLY A 364 -8.45 -11.04 -23.78
C GLY A 364 -8.36 -12.24 -22.83
N THR A 365 -7.16 -12.65 -22.43
CA THR A 365 -7.00 -13.73 -21.44
C THR A 365 -6.99 -13.10 -20.04
N MET A 366 -8.06 -13.29 -19.29
CA MET A 366 -8.25 -12.60 -18.01
C MET A 366 -9.10 -13.40 -17.03
N THR A 367 -9.18 -12.96 -15.82
CA THR A 367 -9.98 -13.55 -14.74
C THR A 367 -11.43 -13.02 -14.78
N LYS A 368 -12.34 -13.70 -14.08
CA LYS A 368 -13.78 -13.43 -14.09
C LYS A 368 -14.12 -11.98 -13.70
N ASP A 369 -13.43 -11.45 -12.70
CA ASP A 369 -13.65 -10.08 -12.21
C ASP A 369 -13.30 -9.03 -13.28
N LEU A 370 -12.18 -9.22 -14.00
CA LEU A 370 -11.76 -8.32 -15.08
C LEU A 370 -12.73 -8.41 -16.26
N ALA A 371 -13.10 -9.61 -16.66
CA ALA A 371 -14.11 -9.80 -17.72
C ALA A 371 -15.46 -9.19 -17.32
N GLY A 372 -15.81 -9.29 -16.04
CA GLY A 372 -17.02 -8.67 -15.48
C GLY A 372 -17.03 -7.15 -15.60
N CYS A 373 -15.86 -6.51 -15.55
CA CYS A 373 -15.74 -5.06 -15.76
C CYS A 373 -16.05 -4.66 -17.22
N ILE A 374 -15.78 -5.57 -18.17
CA ILE A 374 -16.01 -5.32 -19.61
C ILE A 374 -17.46 -5.64 -19.99
N HIS A 375 -17.93 -6.83 -19.58
CA HIS A 375 -19.17 -7.43 -20.08
C HIS A 375 -20.33 -7.43 -19.07
N GLY A 376 -20.06 -7.05 -17.82
CA GLY A 376 -21.00 -7.20 -16.70
C GLY A 376 -20.92 -8.61 -16.11
N LEU A 377 -20.85 -8.71 -14.78
CA LEU A 377 -20.63 -9.98 -14.06
C LEU A 377 -21.66 -11.07 -14.39
N ALA A 378 -22.91 -10.67 -14.70
CA ALA A 378 -23.99 -11.60 -15.03
C ALA A 378 -23.82 -12.26 -16.42
N ASN A 379 -23.03 -11.65 -17.28
CA ASN A 379 -22.93 -12.02 -18.69
C ASN A 379 -21.66 -12.82 -19.02
N VAL A 380 -20.72 -12.94 -18.08
CA VAL A 380 -19.43 -13.60 -18.36
C VAL A 380 -19.53 -15.12 -18.22
N LYS A 381 -18.90 -15.83 -19.16
CA LYS A 381 -18.86 -17.29 -19.22
C LYS A 381 -17.41 -17.78 -19.22
N LEU A 382 -17.19 -18.89 -18.51
CA LEU A 382 -15.89 -19.56 -18.43
C LEU A 382 -15.47 -20.04 -19.83
N ASN A 383 -14.20 -19.86 -20.15
CA ASN A 383 -13.55 -20.23 -21.43
C ASN A 383 -14.07 -19.46 -22.65
N GLU A 384 -14.99 -18.51 -22.45
CA GLU A 384 -15.45 -17.60 -23.50
C GLU A 384 -14.96 -16.17 -23.23
N HIS A 385 -15.22 -15.68 -22.01
CA HIS A 385 -14.87 -14.32 -21.56
C HIS A 385 -13.77 -14.30 -20.52
N PHE A 386 -13.60 -15.39 -19.77
CA PHE A 386 -12.59 -15.49 -18.72
C PHE A 386 -12.07 -16.91 -18.57
N VAL A 387 -10.92 -17.04 -17.91
CA VAL A 387 -10.32 -18.33 -17.55
C VAL A 387 -10.15 -18.42 -16.03
N ASN A 388 -9.95 -19.63 -15.54
CA ASN A 388 -9.63 -19.83 -14.11
C ASN A 388 -8.25 -19.26 -13.78
N THR A 389 -8.00 -18.99 -12.49
CA THR A 389 -6.74 -18.42 -12.02
C THR A 389 -5.52 -19.26 -12.42
N THR A 390 -5.64 -20.58 -12.36
CA THR A 390 -4.54 -21.49 -12.77
C THR A 390 -4.21 -21.32 -14.25
N ASP A 391 -5.22 -21.30 -15.10
CA ASP A 391 -5.08 -21.16 -16.57
C ASP A 391 -4.54 -19.77 -16.92
N PHE A 392 -4.99 -18.73 -16.19
CA PHE A 392 -4.50 -17.38 -16.33
C PHE A 392 -2.99 -17.30 -16.01
N LEU A 393 -2.56 -17.92 -14.91
CA LEU A 393 -1.14 -17.96 -14.55
C LEU A 393 -0.31 -18.75 -15.55
N ASP A 394 -0.87 -19.82 -16.13
CA ASP A 394 -0.19 -20.59 -17.19
C ASP A 394 -0.06 -19.76 -18.48
N ALA A 395 -1.08 -18.98 -18.83
CA ALA A 395 -1.00 -18.06 -19.97
C ALA A 395 0.10 -17.01 -19.73
N ILE A 396 0.16 -16.42 -18.54
CA ILE A 396 1.23 -15.46 -18.18
C ILE A 396 2.60 -16.15 -18.29
N LYS A 397 2.74 -17.37 -17.75
CA LYS A 397 3.99 -18.14 -17.81
C LYS A 397 4.43 -18.35 -19.27
N ASN A 398 3.52 -18.80 -20.12
CA ASN A 398 3.82 -19.06 -21.53
C ASN A 398 4.25 -17.77 -22.25
N ASN A 399 3.54 -16.67 -22.03
CA ASN A 399 3.89 -15.37 -22.61
C ASN A 399 5.22 -14.82 -22.04
N LEU A 400 5.50 -15.07 -20.78
CA LEU A 400 6.77 -14.68 -20.13
C LEU A 400 7.94 -15.47 -20.74
N ASP A 401 7.78 -16.77 -20.92
CA ASP A 401 8.83 -17.63 -21.51
C ASP A 401 9.14 -17.17 -22.94
N LYS A 402 8.12 -16.84 -23.74
CA LYS A 402 8.29 -16.26 -25.09
C LYS A 402 9.03 -14.92 -25.01
N ALA A 403 8.64 -14.02 -24.11
CA ALA A 403 9.25 -12.69 -23.97
C ALA A 403 10.72 -12.76 -23.50
N LEU A 404 11.07 -13.83 -22.75
CA LEU A 404 12.44 -14.08 -22.29
C LEU A 404 13.29 -14.89 -23.31
N GLY A 405 12.72 -15.26 -24.45
CA GLY A 405 13.40 -16.05 -25.48
C GLY A 405 13.65 -17.50 -25.08
N LYS A 406 12.79 -18.06 -24.23
CA LYS A 406 12.84 -19.47 -23.84
C LYS A 406 11.93 -20.28 -24.78
N GLN A 407 12.47 -21.30 -25.35
CA GLN A 407 11.72 -22.27 -26.15
C GLN A 407 11.24 -23.44 -25.30
#